data_1b45795923c0ba389bc6181432531d62
#
_entry.id   1b45795923c0ba389bc6181432531d62
#
_cell.length_a   1.000
_cell.length_b   1.000
_cell.length_c   1.000
_cell.angle_alpha   90.00
_cell.angle_beta   90.00
_cell.angle_gamma   90.00
#
_symmetry.space_group_name_H-M   'P 1'
#
loop_
_entity.id
_entity.type
_entity.pdbx_description
1 polymer ?
#
loop_
_entity_poly.entity_id
_entity_poly.type
_entity_poly.pdbx_seq_one_letter_code
_entity_poly.pdbx_strand_id
1 'polypeptide(L)'
;SDFSLMDAIECGIVKLPRVPVAENIPGDEMPMFRNLWENIRKDMPKKGRGKGEQLDPLKLPTRLQTALLALYGHYKDTFKQWDDAGFRVPPCFIIVCQNTAISKLVYDFVSGFDRQNEDGTTTLEHGRLALFSNFDESTGNALPRPNTLLIDSEQLEAGDALGDDFR
;
A
#
# COMPACT_ATOMS: atom_id res chain seq x y z
N SER A 1 1.55 -19.43 31.86
CA SER A 1 0.78 -20.04 30.77
C SER A 1 1.65 -21.11 30.14
N ASP A 2 1.13 -22.33 30.07
CA ASP A 2 1.88 -23.51 29.61
C ASP A 2 1.86 -23.65 28.07
N PHE A 3 1.40 -22.60 27.33
CA PHE A 3 1.36 -22.55 25.88
C PHE A 3 2.44 -21.59 25.37
N SER A 4 3.47 -22.15 24.77
CA SER A 4 4.63 -21.41 24.27
C SER A 4 4.44 -20.90 22.83
N LEU A 5 5.34 -20.01 22.38
CA LEU A 5 5.40 -19.60 20.97
C LEU A 5 5.65 -20.81 20.04
N MET A 6 6.44 -21.77 20.47
CA MET A 6 6.68 -22.99 19.69
C MET A 6 5.41 -23.80 19.49
N ASP A 7 4.61 -23.98 20.57
CA ASP A 7 3.32 -24.65 20.47
C ASP A 7 2.37 -23.91 19.51
N ALA A 8 2.38 -22.56 19.55
CA ALA A 8 1.57 -21.74 18.66
C ALA A 8 1.99 -21.89 17.20
N ILE A 9 3.28 -22.02 16.92
CA ILE A 9 3.82 -22.26 15.57
C ILE A 9 3.45 -23.67 15.10
N GLU A 10 3.64 -24.69 15.94
CA GLU A 10 3.33 -26.09 15.62
C GLU A 10 1.82 -26.30 15.38
N CYS A 11 0.98 -25.59 16.12
CA CYS A 11 -0.47 -25.61 15.92
C CYS A 11 -0.94 -24.75 14.73
N GLY A 12 -0.04 -24.04 14.03
CA GLY A 12 -0.38 -23.18 12.90
C GLY A 12 -1.12 -21.89 13.28
N ILE A 13 -1.17 -21.54 14.56
CA ILE A 13 -1.80 -20.30 15.05
C ILE A 13 -0.94 -19.09 14.71
N VAL A 14 0.38 -19.25 14.75
CA VAL A 14 1.37 -18.22 14.41
C VAL A 14 2.27 -18.73 13.32
N LYS A 15 2.55 -17.86 12.32
CA LYS A 15 3.51 -18.17 11.25
C LYS A 15 4.94 -18.17 11.81
N LEU A 16 5.78 -19.04 11.28
CA LEU A 16 7.20 -19.04 11.58
C LEU A 16 7.81 -17.67 11.20
N PRO A 17 8.41 -16.95 12.16
CA PRO A 17 9.08 -15.70 11.86
C PRO A 17 10.27 -15.94 10.93
N ARG A 18 10.33 -15.22 9.81
CA ARG A 18 11.45 -15.27 8.89
C ARG A 18 12.19 -13.97 8.95
N VAL A 19 13.49 -14.03 9.25
CA VAL A 19 14.37 -12.87 9.24
C VAL A 19 15.12 -12.87 7.91
N PRO A 20 14.98 -11.84 7.06
CA PRO A 20 15.74 -11.76 5.81
C PRO A 20 17.22 -11.58 6.14
N VAL A 21 18.06 -12.44 5.57
CA VAL A 21 19.52 -12.41 5.73
C VAL A 21 20.24 -11.86 4.51
N ALA A 22 19.56 -11.82 3.35
CA ALA A 22 20.07 -11.31 2.09
C ALA A 22 18.95 -10.81 1.20
N GLU A 23 19.26 -9.95 0.25
CA GLU A 23 18.37 -9.49 -0.81
C GLU A 23 18.80 -10.06 -2.16
N ASN A 24 17.80 -10.43 -2.99
CA ASN A 24 18.04 -10.91 -4.36
C ASN A 24 17.95 -9.75 -5.39
N ILE A 25 17.92 -8.51 -4.92
CA ILE A 25 17.86 -7.35 -5.81
C ILE A 25 19.27 -7.06 -6.31
N PRO A 26 19.50 -7.01 -7.62
CA PRO A 26 20.82 -6.67 -8.17
C PRO A 26 21.24 -5.25 -7.74
N GLY A 27 22.33 -5.14 -7.02
CA GLY A 27 22.90 -3.88 -6.56
C GLY A 27 24.01 -4.14 -5.54
N ASP A 28 25.06 -3.36 -5.58
CA ASP A 28 26.28 -3.57 -4.79
C ASP A 28 26.21 -3.08 -3.34
N GLU A 29 25.06 -2.63 -2.85
CA GLU A 29 24.94 -2.07 -1.52
C GLU A 29 23.85 -2.76 -0.71
N MET A 30 24.07 -2.77 0.61
CA MET A 30 23.20 -3.22 1.71
C MET A 30 21.70 -3.16 1.40
N PRO A 31 20.88 -4.01 2.04
CA PRO A 31 19.44 -4.08 1.80
C PRO A 31 18.80 -2.70 1.62
N MET A 32 18.48 -2.35 0.36
CA MET A 32 18.06 -0.99 -0.04
C MET A 32 16.85 -0.49 0.75
N PHE A 33 16.07 -1.42 1.32
CA PHE A 33 14.82 -1.12 2.00
C PHE A 33 14.88 -1.30 3.53
N ARG A 34 16.06 -1.68 4.05
CA ARG A 34 16.28 -1.73 5.50
C ARG A 34 16.28 -0.30 6.05
N ASN A 35 15.51 -0.07 7.12
CA ASN A 35 15.33 1.26 7.70
C ASN A 35 14.84 2.32 6.68
N LEU A 36 14.00 1.90 5.74
CA LEU A 36 13.53 2.74 4.64
C LEU A 36 13.00 4.08 5.15
N TRP A 37 12.16 4.07 6.19
CA TRP A 37 11.59 5.30 6.75
C TRP A 37 12.64 6.29 7.23
N GLU A 38 13.68 5.85 7.93
CA GLU A 38 14.75 6.72 8.42
C GLU A 38 15.47 7.42 7.28
N ASN A 39 15.62 6.71 6.16
CA ASN A 39 16.29 7.22 4.98
C ASN A 39 15.43 8.20 4.18
N ILE A 40 14.12 8.00 4.11
CA ILE A 40 13.23 8.80 3.25
C ILE A 40 12.45 9.89 3.99
N ARG A 41 12.35 9.85 5.32
CA ARG A 41 11.48 10.76 6.10
C ARG A 41 11.75 12.27 5.85
N LYS A 42 12.99 12.62 5.48
CA LYS A 42 13.35 14.01 5.19
C LYS A 42 12.89 14.46 3.82
N ASP A 43 12.80 13.52 2.89
CA ASP A 43 12.45 13.74 1.48
C ASP A 43 10.94 13.54 1.23
N MET A 44 10.20 13.10 2.26
CA MET A 44 8.75 12.98 2.16
C MET A 44 8.10 14.34 1.97
N PRO A 45 7.06 14.41 1.12
CA PRO A 45 6.29 15.63 0.92
C PRO A 45 5.81 16.18 2.27
N LYS A 46 6.02 17.47 2.49
CA LYS A 46 5.59 18.17 3.71
C LYS A 46 4.43 19.09 3.34
N LYS A 47 3.40 19.08 4.17
CA LYS A 47 2.29 20.03 4.02
C LYS A 47 2.86 21.44 4.16
N GLY A 48 2.70 22.26 3.12
CA GLY A 48 3.09 23.67 3.14
C GLY A 48 2.31 24.46 4.20
N ARG A 49 2.77 25.67 4.52
CA ARG A 49 2.08 26.57 5.48
C ARG A 49 0.83 27.24 4.89
N GLY A 50 0.56 27.04 3.57
CA GLY A 50 -0.60 27.61 2.87
C GLY A 50 -1.87 26.79 3.15
N LYS A 51 -3.01 27.49 3.37
CA LYS A 51 -4.33 26.85 3.41
C LYS A 51 -4.61 26.29 2.00
N GLY A 52 -4.73 24.94 1.88
CA GLY A 52 -5.17 24.27 0.65
C GLY A 52 -4.07 23.57 -0.17
N GLU A 53 -2.80 23.63 0.24
CA GLU A 53 -1.74 22.88 -0.43
C GLU A 53 -1.89 21.38 -0.14
N GLN A 54 -2.46 20.65 -1.12
CA GLN A 54 -2.54 19.18 -1.04
C GLN A 54 -1.16 18.59 -1.33
N LEU A 55 -0.83 17.54 -0.59
CA LEU A 55 0.38 16.76 -0.84
C LEU A 55 0.21 16.00 -2.16
N ASP A 56 1.25 16.06 -3.02
CA ASP A 56 1.22 15.41 -4.33
C ASP A 56 1.70 13.95 -4.22
N PRO A 57 0.83 12.95 -4.44
CA PRO A 57 1.21 11.54 -4.37
C PRO A 57 2.29 11.16 -5.39
N LEU A 58 2.40 11.88 -6.50
CA LEU A 58 3.42 11.62 -7.53
C LEU A 58 4.82 12.07 -7.12
N LYS A 59 4.94 12.86 -6.05
CA LYS A 59 6.22 13.34 -5.50
C LYS A 59 6.77 12.49 -4.36
N LEU A 60 6.33 11.24 -4.25
CA LEU A 60 6.93 10.32 -3.29
C LEU A 60 8.43 10.10 -3.58
N PRO A 61 9.28 9.95 -2.55
CA PRO A 61 10.71 9.67 -2.74
C PRO A 61 10.94 8.45 -3.63
N THR A 62 11.88 8.53 -4.56
CA THR A 62 12.19 7.45 -5.51
C THR A 62 12.47 6.13 -4.80
N ARG A 63 13.16 6.15 -3.65
CA ARG A 63 13.43 4.95 -2.85
C ARG A 63 12.15 4.27 -2.36
N LEU A 64 11.13 5.05 -1.96
CA LEU A 64 9.84 4.49 -1.56
C LEU A 64 9.11 3.90 -2.77
N GLN A 65 9.09 4.62 -3.89
CA GLN A 65 8.50 4.11 -5.12
C GLN A 65 9.16 2.79 -5.55
N THR A 66 10.49 2.73 -5.53
CA THR A 66 11.24 1.51 -5.87
C THR A 66 10.91 0.35 -4.92
N ALA A 67 10.80 0.62 -3.61
CA ALA A 67 10.42 -0.39 -2.63
C ALA A 67 9.02 -0.94 -2.89
N LEU A 68 8.05 -0.07 -3.14
CA LEU A 68 6.67 -0.46 -3.46
C LEU A 68 6.61 -1.29 -4.74
N LEU A 69 7.34 -0.90 -5.79
CA LEU A 69 7.38 -1.63 -7.05
C LEU A 69 8.06 -3.00 -6.91
N ALA A 70 9.14 -3.10 -6.13
CA ALA A 70 9.83 -4.37 -5.88
C ALA A 70 8.92 -5.37 -5.12
N LEU A 71 8.28 -4.89 -4.05
CA LEU A 71 7.32 -5.70 -3.29
C LEU A 71 6.10 -6.08 -4.11
N TYR A 72 5.62 -5.19 -4.97
CA TYR A 72 4.53 -5.46 -5.90
C TYR A 72 4.92 -6.54 -6.94
N GLY A 73 6.17 -6.59 -7.39
CA GLY A 73 6.68 -7.67 -8.23
C GLY A 73 6.47 -9.04 -7.56
N HIS A 74 6.91 -9.19 -6.32
CA HIS A 74 6.68 -10.40 -5.54
C HIS A 74 5.20 -10.70 -5.31
N TYR A 75 4.40 -9.68 -5.08
CA TYR A 75 2.95 -9.85 -4.92
C TYR A 75 2.31 -10.42 -6.19
N LYS A 76 2.67 -9.90 -7.37
CA LYS A 76 2.15 -10.42 -8.64
C LYS A 76 2.43 -11.92 -8.82
N ASP A 77 3.65 -12.34 -8.49
CA ASP A 77 4.03 -13.75 -8.59
C ASP A 77 3.21 -14.61 -7.62
N THR A 78 3.02 -14.15 -6.40
CA THR A 78 2.19 -14.83 -5.40
C THR A 78 0.72 -14.84 -5.81
N PHE A 79 0.20 -13.73 -6.29
CA PHE A 79 -1.17 -13.61 -6.79
C PHE A 79 -1.43 -14.63 -7.90
N LYS A 80 -0.52 -14.71 -8.88
CA LYS A 80 -0.62 -15.68 -9.97
C LYS A 80 -0.58 -17.12 -9.47
N GLN A 81 0.31 -17.45 -8.54
CA GLN A 81 0.39 -18.78 -7.95
C GLN A 81 -0.90 -19.18 -7.22
N TRP A 82 -1.55 -18.23 -6.54
CA TRP A 82 -2.81 -18.47 -5.84
C TRP A 82 -3.96 -18.65 -6.83
N ASP A 83 -4.00 -17.86 -7.87
CA ASP A 83 -4.99 -17.99 -8.95
C ASP A 83 -4.85 -19.34 -9.69
N ASP A 84 -3.63 -19.71 -10.08
CA ASP A 84 -3.31 -21.00 -10.70
C ASP A 84 -3.69 -22.19 -9.78
N ALA A 85 -3.60 -22.02 -8.47
CA ALA A 85 -4.00 -23.02 -7.46
C ALA A 85 -5.50 -23.02 -7.14
N GLY A 86 -6.28 -22.13 -7.75
CA GLY A 86 -7.74 -22.04 -7.58
C GLY A 86 -8.19 -21.38 -6.26
N PHE A 87 -7.32 -20.64 -5.58
CA PHE A 87 -7.72 -19.84 -4.42
C PHE A 87 -8.57 -18.64 -4.85
N ARG A 88 -9.79 -18.55 -4.31
CA ARG A 88 -10.73 -17.47 -4.65
C ARG A 88 -10.45 -16.15 -3.96
N VAL A 89 -9.72 -16.20 -2.84
CA VAL A 89 -9.35 -15.01 -2.05
C VAL A 89 -7.92 -14.64 -2.41
N PRO A 90 -7.66 -13.43 -2.91
CA PRO A 90 -6.30 -13.01 -3.24
C PRO A 90 -5.43 -12.88 -1.98
N PRO A 91 -4.10 -12.99 -2.13
CA PRO A 91 -3.18 -12.70 -1.02
C PRO A 91 -3.33 -11.24 -0.58
N CYS A 92 -3.17 -10.98 0.71
CA CYS A 92 -3.27 -9.64 1.26
C CYS A 92 -1.91 -8.94 1.23
N PHE A 93 -1.87 -7.69 0.74
CA PHE A 93 -0.70 -6.82 0.79
C PHE A 93 -0.97 -5.67 1.77
N ILE A 94 -0.19 -5.59 2.84
CA ILE A 94 -0.41 -4.62 3.91
C ILE A 94 0.76 -3.62 3.93
N ILE A 95 0.43 -2.32 3.84
CA ILE A 95 1.38 -1.22 3.98
C ILE A 95 1.06 -0.47 5.28
N VAL A 96 1.99 -0.51 6.23
CA VAL A 96 1.84 0.23 7.49
C VAL A 96 2.58 1.55 7.39
N CYS A 97 1.86 2.65 7.54
CA CYS A 97 2.38 4.00 7.47
C CYS A 97 2.46 4.65 8.86
N GLN A 98 3.33 5.64 9.01
CA GLN A 98 3.58 6.29 10.29
C GLN A 98 2.46 7.23 10.74
N ASN A 99 1.73 7.82 9.78
CA ASN A 99 0.61 8.73 10.04
C ASN A 99 -0.37 8.76 8.87
N THR A 100 -1.54 9.32 9.10
CA THR A 100 -2.66 9.40 8.15
C THR A 100 -2.30 10.12 6.85
N ALA A 101 -1.54 11.21 6.92
CA ALA A 101 -1.15 11.97 5.73
C ALA A 101 -0.27 11.15 4.78
N ILE A 102 0.68 10.38 5.33
CA ILE A 102 1.53 9.48 4.55
C ILE A 102 0.73 8.30 4.04
N SER A 103 -0.17 7.75 4.87
CA SER A 103 -1.06 6.67 4.47
C SER A 103 -1.90 7.07 3.26
N LYS A 104 -2.50 8.26 3.29
CA LYS A 104 -3.26 8.81 2.17
C LYS A 104 -2.42 8.99 0.91
N LEU A 105 -1.20 9.55 1.02
CA LEU A 105 -0.29 9.69 -0.12
C LEU A 105 0.06 8.36 -0.77
N VAL A 106 0.40 7.36 0.04
CA VAL A 106 0.74 6.02 -0.45
C VAL A 106 -0.47 5.34 -1.06
N TYR A 107 -1.65 5.48 -0.43
CA TYR A 107 -2.91 4.98 -0.96
C TYR A 107 -3.19 5.55 -2.35
N ASP A 108 -3.15 6.87 -2.50
CA ASP A 108 -3.40 7.55 -3.78
C ASP A 108 -2.38 7.14 -4.86
N PHE A 109 -1.10 7.02 -4.49
CA PHE A 109 -0.07 6.54 -5.41
C PHE A 109 -0.33 5.11 -5.89
N VAL A 110 -0.80 4.24 -5.00
CA VAL A 110 -1.02 2.81 -5.28
C VAL A 110 -2.31 2.60 -6.08
N SER A 111 -3.42 3.18 -5.61
CA SER A 111 -4.77 2.88 -6.09
C SER A 111 -5.30 3.82 -7.17
N GLY A 112 -4.67 4.99 -7.32
CA GLY A 112 -5.16 6.09 -8.18
C GLY A 112 -5.99 7.10 -7.40
N PHE A 113 -6.14 8.29 -7.97
CA PHE A 113 -6.86 9.41 -7.35
C PHE A 113 -7.31 10.45 -8.36
N ASP A 114 -8.31 11.22 -8.00
CA ASP A 114 -8.76 12.37 -8.76
C ASP A 114 -7.91 13.59 -8.42
N ARG A 115 -7.21 14.11 -9.44
CA ARG A 115 -6.39 15.31 -9.34
C ARG A 115 -7.20 16.52 -9.74
N GLN A 116 -7.28 17.51 -8.86
CA GLN A 116 -7.83 18.82 -9.22
C GLN A 116 -6.77 19.67 -9.90
N ASN A 117 -7.09 20.16 -11.09
CA ASN A 117 -6.24 21.06 -11.86
C ASN A 117 -6.48 22.52 -11.45
N GLU A 118 -5.56 23.41 -11.83
CA GLU A 118 -5.66 24.84 -11.55
C GLU A 118 -6.87 25.52 -12.25
N ASP A 119 -7.34 24.94 -13.33
CA ASP A 119 -8.52 25.40 -14.10
C ASP A 119 -9.86 24.92 -13.50
N GLY A 120 -9.83 24.20 -12.37
CA GLY A 120 -11.00 23.64 -11.70
C GLY A 120 -11.51 22.32 -12.31
N THR A 121 -10.86 21.79 -13.33
CA THR A 121 -11.18 20.47 -13.87
C THR A 121 -10.58 19.36 -13.02
N THR A 122 -11.17 18.18 -13.10
CA THR A 122 -10.67 16.98 -12.41
C THR A 122 -10.13 16.01 -13.44
N THR A 123 -8.93 15.50 -13.22
CA THR A 123 -8.29 14.46 -14.05
C THR A 123 -8.00 13.25 -13.19
N LEU A 124 -8.39 12.06 -13.66
CA LEU A 124 -8.04 10.81 -13.00
C LEU A 124 -6.55 10.50 -13.23
N GLU A 125 -5.82 10.36 -12.14
CA GLU A 125 -4.47 9.81 -12.12
C GLU A 125 -4.55 8.33 -11.75
N HIS A 126 -4.19 7.46 -12.68
CA HIS A 126 -4.20 6.01 -12.44
C HIS A 126 -3.15 5.58 -11.42
N GLY A 127 -3.50 4.61 -10.59
CA GLY A 127 -2.60 4.01 -9.63
C GLY A 127 -1.38 3.36 -10.30
N ARG A 128 -0.24 3.42 -9.64
CA ARG A 128 1.01 2.87 -10.17
C ARG A 128 1.11 1.35 -10.05
N LEU A 129 0.24 0.73 -9.28
CA LEU A 129 0.22 -0.71 -9.04
C LEU A 129 -1.12 -1.29 -9.55
N ALA A 130 -1.14 -1.80 -10.79
CA ALA A 130 -2.35 -2.14 -11.52
C ALA A 130 -3.32 -3.07 -10.75
N LEU A 131 -2.83 -4.14 -10.09
CA LEU A 131 -3.69 -5.04 -9.31
C LEU A 131 -4.33 -4.38 -8.08
N PHE A 132 -3.85 -3.21 -7.69
CA PHE A 132 -4.33 -2.45 -6.54
C PHE A 132 -5.12 -1.20 -6.95
N SER A 133 -5.31 -0.95 -8.26
CA SER A 133 -6.10 0.17 -8.74
C SER A 133 -7.54 0.05 -8.27
N ASN A 134 -8.10 1.18 -7.83
CA ASN A 134 -9.52 1.29 -7.50
C ASN A 134 -10.36 1.84 -8.66
N PHE A 135 -9.74 2.00 -9.82
CA PHE A 135 -10.38 2.51 -11.02
C PHE A 135 -10.22 1.52 -12.17
N ASP A 136 -11.26 1.40 -12.98
CA ASP A 136 -11.24 0.61 -14.20
C ASP A 136 -10.37 1.31 -15.26
N GLU A 137 -9.41 0.58 -15.82
CA GLU A 137 -8.45 1.15 -16.79
C GLU A 137 -9.10 1.62 -18.09
N SER A 138 -10.22 1.01 -18.48
CA SER A 138 -10.88 1.29 -19.76
C SER A 138 -11.89 2.44 -19.66
N THR A 139 -12.59 2.54 -18.55
CA THR A 139 -13.67 3.53 -18.36
C THR A 139 -13.27 4.69 -17.46
N GLY A 140 -12.23 4.53 -16.65
CA GLY A 140 -11.84 5.50 -15.62
C GLY A 140 -12.82 5.60 -14.44
N ASN A 141 -13.83 4.74 -14.39
CA ASN A 141 -14.79 4.75 -13.29
C ASN A 141 -14.24 4.03 -12.06
N ALA A 142 -14.65 4.48 -10.88
CA ALA A 142 -14.35 3.76 -9.64
C ALA A 142 -14.95 2.36 -9.67
N LEU A 143 -14.18 1.38 -9.20
CA LEU A 143 -14.64 0.01 -9.10
C LEU A 143 -15.73 -0.11 -8.02
N PRO A 144 -16.82 -0.87 -8.27
CA PRO A 144 -17.86 -1.10 -7.26
C PRO A 144 -17.31 -1.75 -5.99
N ARG A 145 -16.28 -2.56 -6.13
CA ARG A 145 -15.53 -3.18 -5.04
C ARG A 145 -14.07 -2.75 -5.14
N PRO A 146 -13.57 -1.91 -4.23
CA PRO A 146 -12.21 -1.42 -4.29
C PRO A 146 -11.20 -2.55 -4.05
N ASN A 147 -10.08 -2.53 -4.79
CA ASN A 147 -8.96 -3.46 -4.61
C ASN A 147 -8.04 -3.04 -3.47
N THR A 148 -8.06 -1.77 -3.10
CA THR A 148 -7.24 -1.19 -2.02
C THR A 148 -8.11 -0.41 -1.07
N LEU A 149 -7.92 -0.66 0.23
CA LEU A 149 -8.60 0.06 1.30
C LEU A 149 -7.58 0.91 2.07
N LEU A 150 -7.96 2.12 2.38
CA LEU A 150 -7.28 2.96 3.37
C LEU A 150 -7.97 2.75 4.72
N ILE A 151 -7.19 2.40 5.74
CA ILE A 151 -7.70 2.23 7.10
C ILE A 151 -6.91 3.18 7.99
N ASP A 152 -7.55 4.25 8.44
CA ASP A 152 -6.98 5.20 9.39
C ASP A 152 -7.98 5.59 10.48
N SER A 153 -7.52 6.33 11.48
CA SER A 153 -8.36 6.72 12.62
C SER A 153 -9.54 7.61 12.23
N GLU A 154 -9.38 8.47 11.23
CA GLU A 154 -10.45 9.36 10.78
C GLU A 154 -11.58 8.56 10.13
N GLN A 155 -11.24 7.57 9.33
CA GLN A 155 -12.22 6.70 8.69
C GLN A 155 -12.90 5.75 9.68
N LEU A 156 -12.14 5.24 10.66
CA LEU A 156 -12.71 4.40 11.71
C LEU A 156 -13.70 5.18 12.60
N GLU A 157 -13.40 6.44 12.92
CA GLU A 157 -14.28 7.32 13.71
C GLU A 157 -15.50 7.78 12.90
N ALA A 158 -15.36 8.02 11.59
CA ALA A 158 -16.47 8.39 10.72
C ALA A 158 -17.46 7.24 10.45
N GLY A 159 -17.09 6.00 10.77
CA GLY A 159 -17.92 4.82 10.50
C GLY A 159 -17.99 4.43 9.03
N ASP A 160 -17.30 5.16 8.14
CA ASP A 160 -17.32 4.95 6.70
C ASP A 160 -16.36 3.83 6.23
N ALA A 161 -15.45 3.39 7.10
CA ALA A 161 -14.47 2.37 6.76
C ALA A 161 -15.07 0.98 6.55
N LEU A 162 -16.28 0.77 7.04
CA LEU A 162 -17.05 -0.45 6.88
C LEU A 162 -18.37 -0.08 6.20
N GLY A 163 -18.38 -0.06 4.87
CA GLY A 163 -19.62 0.08 4.12
C GLY A 163 -20.66 -0.97 4.55
N ASP A 164 -21.94 -0.72 4.24
CA ASP A 164 -23.07 -1.57 4.63
C ASP A 164 -22.91 -3.03 4.23
N ASP A 165 -22.02 -3.34 3.29
CA ASP A 165 -21.67 -4.69 2.84
C ASP A 165 -20.81 -5.49 3.84
N PHE A 166 -20.34 -4.86 4.93
CA PHE A 166 -19.55 -5.49 5.99
C PHE A 166 -20.34 -5.69 7.30
N ARG A 167 -21.59 -5.30 7.35
CA ARG A 167 -22.51 -5.59 8.44
C ARG A 167 -23.42 -6.76 8.06
#